data_9f5a7bf5135b0a5eac827100323d3f5b
#
_entry.id   9f5a7bf5135b0a5eac827100323d3f5b
#
_cell.length_a   1.000
_cell.length_b   1.000
_cell.length_c   1.000
_cell.angle_alpha   90.00
_cell.angle_beta   90.00
_cell.angle_gamma   90.00
#
_symmetry.space_group_name_H-M   'P 1'
#
loop_
_entity.id
_entity.type
_entity.pdbx_description
1 polymer ?
#
loop_
_entity_poly.entity_id
_entity_poly.type
_entity_poly.pdbx_seq_one_letter_code
_entity_poly.pdbx_strand_id
1 'polypeptide(L)'
;MNRTVVKVAVDAMGGDYAPREIVAGAIRAKAELDIDVTLVGDTAQIQASTTHSQQLQGIELVPADGTIEMHEEPLSALRKKPQASINVAMDLVKQKQADAVVSAGHSGAAMAAALLRLGRLKGIDRPAIGAVSPPSLLISRC
;
A
#
# COMPACT_ATOMS: atom_id res chain seq x y z
N MET A 1 26.25 -13.84 -2.32
CA MET A 1 25.37 -13.08 -1.42
C MET A 1 23.93 -13.48 -1.72
N ASN A 2 23.25 -14.08 -0.77
CA ASN A 2 21.80 -14.30 -0.89
C ASN A 2 21.11 -12.92 -0.85
N ARG A 3 20.71 -12.41 -1.99
CA ARG A 3 19.88 -11.20 -2.08
C ARG A 3 18.49 -11.61 -1.61
N THR A 4 18.11 -11.18 -0.43
CA THR A 4 16.75 -11.39 0.08
C THR A 4 15.82 -10.57 -0.80
N VAL A 5 14.88 -11.23 -1.48
CA VAL A 5 13.87 -10.55 -2.29
C VAL A 5 12.99 -9.69 -1.38
N VAL A 6 12.83 -8.42 -1.70
CA VAL A 6 12.01 -7.49 -0.93
C VAL A 6 10.52 -7.81 -1.16
N LYS A 7 9.77 -7.95 -0.08
CA LYS A 7 8.33 -8.21 -0.10
C LYS A 7 7.54 -6.91 0.12
N VAL A 8 6.67 -6.58 -0.80
CA VAL A 8 5.89 -5.34 -0.76
C VAL A 8 4.40 -5.66 -0.64
N ALA A 9 3.77 -5.20 0.44
CA ALA A 9 2.32 -5.22 0.59
C ALA A 9 1.72 -4.00 -0.12
N VAL A 10 0.78 -4.23 -1.02
CA VAL A 10 0.11 -3.18 -1.79
C VAL A 10 -1.34 -3.08 -1.35
N ASP A 11 -1.74 -1.91 -0.86
CA ASP A 11 -3.13 -1.58 -0.58
C ASP A 11 -3.89 -1.47 -1.91
N ALA A 12 -4.54 -2.56 -2.30
CA ALA A 12 -5.20 -2.67 -3.60
C ALA A 12 -6.49 -1.84 -3.70
N MET A 13 -7.04 -1.41 -2.56
CA MET A 13 -8.32 -0.68 -2.51
C MET A 13 -8.13 0.83 -2.33
N GLY A 14 -6.90 1.29 -2.16
CA GLY A 14 -6.58 2.71 -1.99
C GLY A 14 -6.33 3.42 -3.31
N GLY A 15 -7.10 4.48 -3.59
CA GLY A 15 -6.94 5.33 -4.78
C GLY A 15 -8.21 5.45 -5.61
N ASP A 16 -8.30 6.51 -6.41
CA ASP A 16 -9.50 6.87 -7.18
C ASP A 16 -9.90 5.82 -8.22
N TYR A 17 -8.94 5.07 -8.73
CA TYR A 17 -9.15 4.02 -9.74
C TYR A 17 -8.84 2.61 -9.22
N ALA A 18 -8.86 2.46 -7.90
CA ALA A 18 -8.72 1.15 -7.27
C ALA A 18 -9.96 0.25 -7.53
N PRO A 19 -9.80 -1.06 -7.60
CA PRO A 19 -8.53 -1.78 -7.54
C PRO A 19 -7.80 -1.88 -8.89
N ARG A 20 -8.44 -1.55 -10.00
CA ARG A 20 -7.98 -1.85 -11.37
C ARG A 20 -6.57 -1.34 -11.66
N GLU A 21 -6.33 -0.04 -11.49
CA GLU A 21 -5.03 0.56 -11.80
C GLU A 21 -3.94 0.13 -10.81
N ILE A 22 -4.32 -0.09 -9.56
CA ILE A 22 -3.39 -0.57 -8.52
C ILE A 22 -2.93 -1.99 -8.84
N VAL A 23 -3.87 -2.87 -9.19
CA VAL A 23 -3.57 -4.26 -9.57
C VAL A 23 -2.70 -4.32 -10.82
N ALA A 24 -3.02 -3.52 -11.86
CA ALA A 24 -2.21 -3.43 -13.06
C ALA A 24 -0.78 -2.95 -12.77
N GLY A 25 -0.64 -1.93 -11.92
CA GLY A 25 0.67 -1.43 -11.48
C GLY A 25 1.47 -2.47 -10.69
N ALA A 26 0.81 -3.22 -9.81
CA ALA A 26 1.43 -4.27 -9.02
C ALA A 26 1.93 -5.45 -9.89
N ILE A 27 1.14 -5.88 -10.88
CA ILE A 27 1.53 -6.91 -11.85
C ILE A 27 2.76 -6.46 -12.63
N ARG A 28 2.75 -5.23 -13.11
CA ARG A 28 3.87 -4.63 -13.84
C ARG A 28 5.12 -4.52 -12.97
N ALA A 29 4.98 -4.03 -11.74
CA ALA A 29 6.10 -3.91 -10.80
C ALA A 29 6.77 -5.26 -10.52
N LYS A 30 5.97 -6.33 -10.32
CA LYS A 30 6.51 -7.69 -10.15
C LYS A 30 7.25 -8.20 -11.38
N ALA A 31 6.81 -7.84 -12.59
CA ALA A 31 7.46 -8.25 -13.83
C ALA A 31 8.76 -7.49 -14.10
N GLU A 32 8.84 -6.22 -13.70
CA GLU A 32 9.97 -5.33 -14.02
C GLU A 32 11.00 -5.25 -12.88
N LEU A 33 10.60 -5.52 -11.63
CA LEU A 33 11.43 -5.38 -10.45
C LEU A 33 11.64 -6.74 -9.77
N ASP A 34 12.79 -6.91 -9.15
CA ASP A 34 13.13 -8.10 -8.35
C ASP A 34 12.50 -8.00 -6.95
N ILE A 35 11.16 -8.05 -6.91
CA ILE A 35 10.37 -7.95 -5.68
C ILE A 35 9.25 -8.99 -5.64
N ASP A 36 8.85 -9.38 -4.44
CA ASP A 36 7.60 -10.08 -4.21
C ASP A 36 6.48 -9.08 -3.87
N VAL A 37 5.30 -9.31 -4.43
CA VAL A 37 4.14 -8.44 -4.26
C VAL A 37 3.01 -9.22 -3.60
N THR A 38 2.43 -8.64 -2.56
CA THR A 38 1.19 -9.10 -1.91
C THR A 38 0.13 -8.03 -2.10
N LEU A 39 -0.99 -8.36 -2.74
CA LEU A 39 -2.15 -7.47 -2.89
C LEU A 39 -3.10 -7.66 -1.71
N VAL A 40 -3.46 -6.55 -1.06
CA VAL A 40 -4.33 -6.54 0.12
C VAL A 40 -5.64 -5.84 -0.22
N GLY A 41 -6.76 -6.53 -0.09
CA GLY A 41 -8.07 -5.95 -0.39
C GLY A 41 -9.17 -7.00 -0.60
N ASP A 42 -10.26 -6.56 -1.20
CA ASP A 42 -11.34 -7.47 -1.65
C ASP A 42 -10.82 -8.37 -2.78
N THR A 43 -10.63 -9.64 -2.46
CA THR A 43 -10.03 -10.62 -3.37
C THR A 43 -10.88 -10.84 -4.62
N ALA A 44 -12.20 -10.75 -4.52
CA ALA A 44 -13.11 -10.91 -5.66
C ALA A 44 -12.97 -9.70 -6.62
N GLN A 45 -12.91 -8.48 -6.10
CA GLN A 45 -12.69 -7.28 -6.90
C GLN A 45 -11.29 -7.25 -7.54
N ILE A 46 -10.26 -7.68 -6.80
CA ILE A 46 -8.89 -7.81 -7.32
C ILE A 46 -8.87 -8.78 -8.50
N GLN A 47 -9.47 -9.95 -8.36
CA GLN A 47 -9.54 -10.94 -9.42
C GLN A 47 -10.36 -10.46 -10.63
N ALA A 48 -11.47 -9.77 -10.40
CA ALA A 48 -12.32 -9.19 -11.46
C ALA A 48 -11.64 -8.03 -12.21
N SER A 49 -10.61 -7.39 -11.63
CA SER A 49 -9.88 -6.29 -12.27
C SER A 49 -8.83 -6.75 -13.29
N THR A 50 -8.60 -8.05 -13.41
CA THR A 50 -7.70 -8.62 -14.42
C THR A 50 -8.49 -9.34 -15.51
N THR A 51 -8.01 -9.26 -16.75
CA THR A 51 -8.63 -9.97 -17.89
C THR A 51 -8.30 -11.48 -17.88
N HIS A 52 -7.19 -11.85 -17.27
CA HIS A 52 -6.73 -13.23 -17.17
C HIS A 52 -6.18 -13.51 -15.78
N SER A 53 -6.70 -14.52 -15.10
CA SER A 53 -6.25 -14.95 -13.77
C SER A 53 -4.76 -15.32 -13.71
N GLN A 54 -4.17 -15.71 -14.84
CA GLN A 54 -2.74 -15.98 -14.96
C GLN A 54 -1.86 -14.77 -14.67
N GLN A 55 -2.38 -13.54 -14.84
CA GLN A 55 -1.65 -12.30 -14.54
C GLN A 55 -1.35 -12.15 -13.04
N LEU A 56 -2.13 -12.78 -12.17
CA LEU A 56 -1.93 -12.81 -10.73
C LEU A 56 -1.04 -13.97 -10.27
N GLN A 57 -0.52 -14.76 -11.19
CA GLN A 57 0.33 -15.89 -10.83
C GLN A 57 1.59 -15.43 -10.10
N GLY A 58 1.81 -16.00 -8.91
CA GLY A 58 2.94 -15.63 -8.04
C GLY A 58 2.74 -14.31 -7.28
N ILE A 59 1.54 -13.73 -7.31
CA ILE A 59 1.13 -12.62 -6.44
C ILE A 59 0.21 -13.18 -5.35
N GLU A 60 0.58 -12.96 -4.10
CA GLU A 60 -0.23 -13.35 -2.96
C GLU A 60 -1.41 -12.37 -2.80
N LEU A 61 -2.61 -12.91 -2.51
CA LEU A 61 -3.79 -12.12 -2.21
C LEU A 61 -4.13 -12.28 -0.73
N VAL A 62 -4.18 -11.17 -0.01
CA VAL A 62 -4.58 -11.12 1.41
C VAL A 62 -5.93 -10.40 1.51
N PRO A 63 -6.97 -11.08 2.03
CA PRO A 63 -8.29 -10.47 2.13
C PRO A 63 -8.32 -9.33 3.14
N ALA A 64 -9.02 -8.26 2.77
CA ALA A 64 -9.31 -7.11 3.62
C ALA A 64 -10.70 -6.59 3.29
N ASP A 65 -11.35 -5.98 4.28
CA ASP A 65 -12.72 -5.49 4.16
C ASP A 65 -12.76 -3.96 4.26
N GLY A 66 -13.04 -3.32 3.14
CA GLY A 66 -13.19 -1.88 3.02
C GLY A 66 -11.89 -1.11 2.85
N THR A 67 -12.06 0.19 2.67
CA THR A 67 -10.99 1.18 2.51
C THR A 67 -11.31 2.43 3.33
N ILE A 68 -10.34 3.32 3.48
CA ILE A 68 -10.52 4.63 4.09
C ILE A 68 -10.69 5.66 2.98
N GLU A 69 -11.87 6.27 2.95
CA GLU A 69 -12.23 7.26 1.94
C GLU A 69 -11.54 8.61 2.19
N MET A 70 -11.35 9.41 1.12
CA MET A 70 -10.67 10.70 1.20
C MET A 70 -11.37 11.72 2.11
N HIS A 71 -12.69 11.59 2.29
CA HIS A 71 -13.49 12.48 3.13
C HIS A 71 -13.57 12.05 4.59
N GLU A 72 -13.08 10.86 4.93
CA GLU A 72 -13.13 10.34 6.29
C GLU A 72 -12.00 10.92 7.16
N GLU A 73 -12.28 11.15 8.45
CA GLU A 73 -11.23 11.50 9.39
C GLU A 73 -10.36 10.27 9.66
N PRO A 74 -9.04 10.32 9.36
CA PRO A 74 -8.17 9.15 9.31
C PRO A 74 -8.14 8.31 10.58
N LEU A 75 -7.93 8.93 11.74
CA LEU A 75 -7.78 8.20 13.01
C LEU A 75 -9.07 7.49 13.42
N SER A 76 -10.22 8.18 13.25
CA SER A 76 -11.54 7.63 13.56
C SER A 76 -11.89 6.48 12.61
N ALA A 77 -11.67 6.68 11.31
CA ALA A 77 -11.97 5.68 10.29
C ALA A 77 -11.12 4.41 10.46
N LEU A 78 -9.83 4.55 10.73
CA LEU A 78 -8.93 3.41 10.98
C LEU A 78 -9.34 2.58 12.20
N ARG A 79 -9.83 3.23 13.26
CA ARG A 79 -10.33 2.54 14.46
C ARG A 79 -11.64 1.82 14.21
N LYS A 80 -12.55 2.43 13.42
CA LYS A 80 -13.85 1.85 13.07
C LYS A 80 -13.76 0.73 12.06
N LYS A 81 -12.73 0.77 11.19
CA LYS A 81 -12.50 -0.20 10.11
C LYS A 81 -11.16 -0.95 10.32
N PRO A 82 -11.06 -1.82 11.33
CA PRO A 82 -9.79 -2.50 11.65
C PRO A 82 -9.32 -3.42 10.52
N GLN A 83 -10.24 -3.91 9.67
CA GLN A 83 -9.97 -4.77 8.52
C GLN A 83 -9.80 -4.00 7.20
N ALA A 84 -9.76 -2.65 7.24
CA ALA A 84 -9.48 -1.86 6.04
C ALA A 84 -8.13 -2.26 5.44
N SER A 85 -8.04 -2.25 4.12
CA SER A 85 -6.88 -2.73 3.36
C SER A 85 -5.55 -2.13 3.81
N ILE A 86 -5.53 -0.82 4.12
CA ILE A 86 -4.31 -0.15 4.62
C ILE A 86 -3.90 -0.66 6.01
N ASN A 87 -4.85 -0.96 6.90
CA ASN A 87 -4.56 -1.53 8.21
C ASN A 87 -3.97 -2.92 8.10
N VAL A 88 -4.57 -3.77 7.27
CA VAL A 88 -4.10 -5.14 7.03
C VAL A 88 -2.70 -5.11 6.38
N ALA A 89 -2.46 -4.22 5.41
CA ALA A 89 -1.16 -4.06 4.79
C ALA A 89 -0.06 -3.67 5.81
N MET A 90 -0.36 -2.75 6.74
CA MET A 90 0.56 -2.38 7.81
C MET A 90 0.80 -3.54 8.80
N ASP A 91 -0.23 -4.34 9.08
CA ASP A 91 -0.09 -5.52 9.95
C ASP A 91 0.83 -6.59 9.33
N LEU A 92 0.85 -6.76 8.00
CA LEU A 92 1.79 -7.65 7.33
C LEU A 92 3.25 -7.22 7.57
N VAL A 93 3.54 -5.93 7.55
CA VAL A 93 4.87 -5.41 7.88
C VAL A 93 5.19 -5.61 9.35
N LYS A 94 4.26 -5.33 10.24
CA LYS A 94 4.43 -5.56 11.69
C LYS A 94 4.76 -7.02 12.01
N GLN A 95 4.13 -7.95 11.28
CA GLN A 95 4.31 -9.40 11.43
C GLN A 95 5.53 -9.92 10.67
N LYS A 96 6.29 -9.06 10.00
CA LYS A 96 7.45 -9.41 9.16
C LYS A 96 7.10 -10.33 7.97
N GLN A 97 5.87 -10.26 7.50
CA GLN A 97 5.41 -10.94 6.29
C GLN A 97 5.61 -10.07 5.04
N ALA A 98 5.79 -8.77 5.23
CA ALA A 98 6.22 -7.83 4.21
C ALA A 98 7.28 -6.88 4.77
N ASP A 99 8.09 -6.28 3.90
CA ASP A 99 9.15 -5.34 4.25
C ASP A 99 8.70 -3.89 4.10
N ALA A 100 7.71 -3.64 3.23
CA ALA A 100 7.19 -2.30 2.93
C ALA A 100 5.70 -2.34 2.58
N VAL A 101 5.05 -1.18 2.67
CA VAL A 101 3.69 -0.95 2.20
C VAL A 101 3.68 0.12 1.12
N VAL A 102 2.88 -0.10 0.07
CA VAL A 102 2.56 0.90 -0.96
C VAL A 102 1.05 1.11 -0.96
N SER A 103 0.63 2.37 -0.90
CA SER A 103 -0.77 2.78 -1.03
C SER A 103 -0.88 4.04 -1.89
N ALA A 104 -1.84 4.07 -2.80
CA ALA A 104 -2.23 5.25 -3.56
C ALA A 104 -3.51 5.91 -3.00
N GLY A 105 -3.93 5.50 -1.81
CA GLY A 105 -5.11 6.02 -1.13
C GLY A 105 -4.83 7.29 -0.32
N HIS A 106 -5.62 7.48 0.75
CA HIS A 106 -5.54 8.64 1.61
C HIS A 106 -4.19 8.70 2.37
N SER A 107 -3.31 9.64 2.02
CA SER A 107 -1.96 9.75 2.61
C SER A 107 -1.97 9.96 4.13
N GLY A 108 -2.94 10.74 4.64
CA GLY A 108 -3.13 10.92 6.08
C GLY A 108 -3.53 9.62 6.77
N ALA A 109 -4.36 8.78 6.13
CA ALA A 109 -4.71 7.46 6.66
C ALA A 109 -3.52 6.51 6.63
N ALA A 110 -2.71 6.52 5.57
CA ALA A 110 -1.49 5.71 5.48
C ALA A 110 -0.50 6.06 6.59
N MET A 111 -0.25 7.36 6.83
CA MET A 111 0.61 7.83 7.91
C MET A 111 0.06 7.45 9.29
N ALA A 112 -1.24 7.64 9.51
CA ALA A 112 -1.89 7.31 10.78
C ALA A 112 -1.91 5.79 11.04
N ALA A 113 -2.15 4.98 10.01
CA ALA A 113 -2.09 3.52 10.10
C ALA A 113 -0.67 3.05 10.44
N ALA A 114 0.35 3.60 9.78
CA ALA A 114 1.74 3.31 10.10
C ALA A 114 2.06 3.65 11.57
N LEU A 115 1.66 4.83 12.04
CA LEU A 115 1.88 5.24 13.43
C LEU A 115 1.18 4.31 14.43
N LEU A 116 -0.09 3.94 14.16
CA LEU A 116 -0.88 3.09 15.06
C LEU A 116 -0.41 1.63 15.07
N ARG A 117 0.02 1.11 13.91
CA ARG A 117 0.35 -0.32 13.77
C ARG A 117 1.83 -0.62 13.95
N LEU A 118 2.71 0.21 13.37
CA LEU A 118 4.16 0.01 13.42
C LEU A 118 4.82 0.81 14.55
N GLY A 119 4.21 1.93 14.93
CA GLY A 119 4.80 2.85 15.89
C GLY A 119 5.86 3.77 15.25
N ARG A 120 6.55 4.52 16.12
CA ARG A 120 7.61 5.46 15.72
C ARG A 120 8.97 4.79 15.82
N LEU A 121 9.89 5.18 14.96
CA LEU A 121 11.29 4.84 15.11
C LEU A 121 11.86 5.50 16.39
N LYS A 122 12.77 4.81 17.06
CA LYS A 122 13.43 5.35 18.27
C LYS A 122 14.13 6.67 17.95
N GLY A 123 13.84 7.69 18.74
CA GLY A 123 14.43 9.04 18.57
C GLY A 123 13.66 9.95 17.60
N ILE A 124 12.54 9.48 17.02
CA ILE A 124 11.67 10.29 16.17
C ILE A 124 10.41 10.67 16.95
N ASP A 125 10.24 11.97 17.24
CA ASP A 125 9.10 12.47 18.00
C ASP A 125 7.82 12.58 17.17
N ARG A 126 7.96 12.95 15.89
CA ARG A 126 6.82 13.10 14.96
C ARG A 126 7.10 12.42 13.63
N PRO A 127 6.16 11.62 13.12
CA PRO A 127 6.26 11.11 11.76
C PRO A 127 6.14 12.24 10.74
N ALA A 128 6.77 12.08 9.58
CA ALA A 128 6.70 13.03 8.49
C ALA A 128 6.53 12.31 7.15
N ILE A 129 5.92 12.99 6.19
CA ILE A 129 5.84 12.53 4.80
C ILE A 129 6.90 13.26 4.00
N GLY A 130 7.85 12.53 3.44
CA GLY A 130 8.85 13.06 2.52
C GLY A 130 8.31 13.08 1.10
N ALA A 131 8.55 14.18 0.37
CA ALA A 131 8.23 14.27 -1.05
C ALA A 131 9.51 14.43 -1.86
N VAL A 132 9.62 13.68 -2.98
CA VAL A 132 10.70 13.83 -3.95
C VAL A 132 10.14 14.52 -5.17
N SER A 133 10.65 15.72 -5.47
CA SER A 133 10.30 16.48 -6.68
C SER A 133 11.38 16.33 -7.72
N PRO A 134 11.05 16.09 -9.00
CA PRO A 134 12.06 16.07 -10.05
C PRO A 134 12.67 17.46 -10.23
N PRO A 135 13.99 17.56 -10.56
CA PRO A 135 14.71 18.83 -10.65
C PRO A 135 14.10 19.83 -11.64
N SER A 136 13.41 19.36 -12.67
CA SER A 136 12.73 20.19 -13.67
C SER A 136 11.58 21.06 -13.13
N LEU A 137 11.01 20.71 -11.98
CA LEU A 137 9.96 21.50 -11.35
C LEU A 137 10.50 22.67 -10.52
N LEU A 138 11.80 22.69 -10.21
CA LEU A 138 12.45 23.78 -9.45
C LEU A 138 12.86 24.96 -10.33
N ILE A 139 12.91 24.81 -11.64
CA ILE A 139 13.38 25.85 -12.60
C ILE A 139 12.27 26.82 -13.02
N SER A 140 11.00 26.52 -12.76
CA SER A 140 9.87 27.33 -13.23
C SER A 140 9.36 28.37 -12.22
N ARG A 141 10.11 28.66 -11.14
CA ARG A 141 9.74 29.66 -10.13
C ARG A 141 10.91 30.61 -9.79
N CYS A 142 11.55 31.18 -10.81
CA CYS A 142 12.36 32.39 -10.69
C CYS A 142 11.80 33.48 -11.60
#